data_a6646423c229890af3b4d91477794242
#
_entry.id   a6646423c229890af3b4d91477794242
#
_cell.length_a   1.000
_cell.length_b   1.000
_cell.length_c   1.000
_cell.angle_alpha   90.00
_cell.angle_beta   90.00
_cell.angle_gamma   90.00
#
_symmetry.space_group_name_H-M   'P 1'
#
loop_
_entity.id
_entity.type
_entity.pdbx_description
1 polymer ?
#
loop_
_entity_poly.entity_id
_entity_poly.type
_entity_poly.pdbx_seq_one_letter_code
_entity_poly.pdbx_strand_id
1 'polypeptide(L)'
;MAEILKSSGVTHLKSPPYSHESNGLTERQNRTFKDTARTLLRQAHLPSSFWTKAVEAACQIRNSLPHSSLQGISPYQAFFNQRPSLDHFRVFGSICYIHIPEERRPPQSIWNDRATKGVIVGYPSTALYEYYDFTRRKFGTEHNLTIHKDDFAMPHDFGSSIIPANPPSNPLSNPTPKPLYDMIVVQKAPKIVNSTVKLNEKPTYEDAIQGPNRVQWIKAMQDEIKSIEQNQTWRLVILPPGRKAIGVKWVLTVKHDAKGAIIKHKARLVAKGYSQQFGFDFDETYAPVVRIEHVRILFSLAAFFNLPVIHLDAKNAFLHGNSDFAIYVKQPPGFENPAHPDSVLLLLKSLYGLKQASRIWYLALYNAIINLGFESSEFDLCIFISQQWHLLLAIYVDDILVMGPQVKFDEFANQLSRQFRITNQGHVSSFLGINVERKDGTILLNQIGYINRMAQRFQLESSISTFTPLDHSLPLQKADFHSKRADGTLYKELTGSLNHLAICTRPDILLATSKLSQFNQDLLKNAR
;
A
#
# COMPACT_ATOMS: atom_id res chain seq x y z
N MET A 1 3.50 -4.64 -26.68
CA MET A 1 2.37 -5.44 -26.19
C MET A 1 1.13 -5.31 -27.07
N ALA A 2 0.58 -4.10 -27.31
CA ALA A 2 -0.62 -3.92 -28.16
C ALA A 2 -0.44 -4.43 -29.61
N GLU A 3 0.71 -4.22 -30.22
CA GLU A 3 1.03 -4.70 -31.58
C GLU A 3 1.14 -6.23 -31.65
N ILE A 4 1.75 -6.84 -30.64
CA ILE A 4 1.88 -8.30 -30.54
C ILE A 4 0.49 -8.95 -30.39
N LEU A 5 -0.38 -8.40 -29.55
CA LEU A 5 -1.75 -8.88 -29.37
C LEU A 5 -2.55 -8.74 -30.67
N LYS A 6 -2.40 -7.62 -31.38
CA LYS A 6 -3.10 -7.36 -32.64
C LYS A 6 -2.64 -8.31 -33.74
N SER A 7 -1.34 -8.58 -33.85
CA SER A 7 -0.79 -9.55 -34.83
C SER A 7 -1.23 -11.00 -34.53
N SER A 8 -1.53 -11.30 -33.27
CA SER A 8 -2.06 -12.61 -32.83
C SER A 8 -3.58 -12.70 -32.88
N GLY A 9 -4.30 -11.73 -33.45
CA GLY A 9 -5.76 -11.71 -33.53
C GLY A 9 -6.46 -11.50 -32.19
N VAL A 10 -5.75 -11.06 -31.14
CA VAL A 10 -6.29 -10.84 -29.80
C VAL A 10 -6.75 -9.40 -29.64
N THR A 11 -8.02 -9.19 -29.36
CA THR A 11 -8.56 -7.85 -29.07
C THR A 11 -8.25 -7.45 -27.62
N HIS A 12 -7.44 -6.43 -27.46
CA HIS A 12 -7.13 -5.86 -26.14
C HIS A 12 -8.21 -4.85 -25.73
N LEU A 13 -9.15 -5.29 -24.91
CA LEU A 13 -10.16 -4.40 -24.31
C LEU A 13 -9.54 -3.75 -23.05
N LYS A 14 -9.35 -2.45 -23.11
CA LYS A 14 -8.91 -1.66 -21.94
C LYS A 14 -10.13 -1.21 -21.16
N SER A 15 -10.09 -1.36 -19.84
CA SER A 15 -11.09 -0.71 -18.98
C SER A 15 -10.99 0.80 -19.14
N PRO A 16 -12.11 1.53 -19.21
CA PRO A 16 -12.09 2.98 -19.17
C PRO A 16 -11.36 3.49 -17.93
N PRO A 17 -10.68 4.64 -18.01
CA PRO A 17 -10.08 5.26 -16.84
C PRO A 17 -11.14 5.42 -15.74
N TYR A 18 -10.79 5.01 -14.51
CA TYR A 18 -11.65 5.09 -13.32
C TYR A 18 -12.83 4.11 -13.24
N SER A 19 -12.94 3.11 -14.14
CA SER A 19 -13.95 2.06 -14.05
C SER A 19 -13.32 0.75 -13.56
N HIS A 20 -13.22 0.56 -12.25
CA HIS A 20 -12.75 -0.70 -11.64
C HIS A 20 -13.75 -1.86 -11.86
N GLU A 21 -14.96 -1.55 -12.20
CA GLU A 21 -16.10 -2.47 -12.29
C GLU A 21 -16.00 -3.46 -13.46
N SER A 22 -15.34 -3.05 -14.54
CA SER A 22 -15.11 -3.93 -15.70
C SER A 22 -14.02 -5.00 -15.46
N ASN A 23 -13.30 -4.96 -14.34
CA ASN A 23 -12.18 -5.83 -14.01
C ASN A 23 -12.45 -6.87 -12.90
N GLY A 24 -13.66 -6.97 -12.38
CA GLY A 24 -13.97 -7.84 -11.23
C GLY A 24 -13.62 -9.32 -11.45
N LEU A 25 -13.61 -9.79 -12.69
CA LEU A 25 -13.19 -11.15 -13.03
C LEU A 25 -11.66 -11.27 -12.96
N THR A 26 -10.95 -10.29 -13.49
CA THR A 26 -9.50 -10.19 -13.45
C THR A 26 -8.98 -10.03 -12.01
N GLU A 27 -9.66 -9.23 -11.20
CA GLU A 27 -9.31 -9.03 -9.79
C GLU A 27 -9.47 -10.32 -8.96
N ARG A 28 -10.55 -11.07 -9.19
CA ARG A 28 -10.73 -12.39 -8.55
C ARG A 28 -9.66 -13.38 -8.97
N GLN A 29 -9.33 -13.42 -10.27
CA GLN A 29 -8.25 -14.29 -10.76
C GLN A 29 -6.90 -13.89 -10.17
N ASN A 30 -6.58 -12.60 -10.14
CA ASN A 30 -5.36 -12.09 -9.54
C ASN A 30 -5.25 -12.45 -8.05
N ARG A 31 -6.35 -12.37 -7.30
CA ARG A 31 -6.39 -12.83 -5.90
C ARG A 31 -6.09 -14.32 -5.81
N THR A 32 -6.74 -15.14 -6.63
CA THR A 32 -6.51 -16.58 -6.65
C THR A 32 -5.06 -16.93 -6.99
N PHE A 33 -4.46 -16.27 -7.98
CA PHE A 33 -3.05 -16.48 -8.33
C PHE A 33 -2.10 -16.11 -7.19
N LYS A 34 -2.34 -14.98 -6.52
CA LYS A 34 -1.55 -14.56 -5.36
C LYS A 34 -1.65 -15.55 -4.21
N ASP A 35 -2.85 -16.02 -3.90
CA ASP A 35 -3.06 -16.97 -2.81
C ASP A 35 -2.42 -18.32 -3.13
N THR A 36 -2.53 -18.79 -4.38
CA THR A 36 -1.86 -20.01 -4.84
C THR A 36 -0.33 -19.85 -4.78
N ALA A 37 0.21 -18.74 -5.28
CA ALA A 37 1.65 -18.47 -5.25
C ALA A 37 2.19 -18.40 -3.82
N ARG A 38 1.45 -17.76 -2.89
CA ARG A 38 1.81 -17.74 -1.46
C ARG A 38 1.84 -19.15 -0.87
N THR A 39 0.87 -19.98 -1.21
CA THR A 39 0.81 -21.38 -0.77
C THR A 39 2.01 -22.17 -1.29
N LEU A 40 2.34 -22.04 -2.57
CA LEU A 40 3.51 -22.67 -3.19
C LEU A 40 4.81 -22.28 -2.49
N LEU A 41 5.02 -20.99 -2.23
CA LEU A 41 6.22 -20.50 -1.53
C LEU A 41 6.32 -21.04 -0.10
N ARG A 42 5.22 -21.05 0.64
CA ARG A 42 5.20 -21.57 2.02
C ARG A 42 5.47 -23.08 2.08
N GLN A 43 4.81 -23.84 1.21
CA GLN A 43 5.02 -25.28 1.12
C GLN A 43 6.47 -25.63 0.75
N ALA A 44 7.05 -24.84 -0.15
CA ALA A 44 8.41 -25.03 -0.65
C ALA A 44 9.50 -24.47 0.29
N HIS A 45 9.15 -23.82 1.38
CA HIS A 45 10.06 -23.08 2.26
C HIS A 45 10.95 -22.07 1.52
N LEU A 46 10.47 -21.54 0.38
CA LEU A 46 11.21 -20.59 -0.43
C LEU A 46 11.03 -19.15 0.06
N PRO A 47 12.11 -18.34 0.01
CA PRO A 47 12.02 -16.91 0.32
C PRO A 47 11.01 -16.19 -0.56
N SER A 48 10.43 -15.11 -0.05
CA SER A 48 9.46 -14.30 -0.79
C SER A 48 10.01 -13.70 -2.09
N SER A 49 11.34 -13.58 -2.23
CA SER A 49 12.00 -13.15 -3.48
C SER A 49 11.72 -14.06 -4.69
N PHE A 50 11.25 -15.29 -4.47
CA PHE A 50 10.84 -16.22 -5.54
C PHE A 50 9.38 -16.04 -6.01
N TRP A 51 8.71 -14.98 -5.58
CA TRP A 51 7.29 -14.76 -5.83
C TRP A 51 6.90 -14.71 -7.32
N THR A 52 7.76 -14.14 -8.19
CA THR A 52 7.50 -14.09 -9.63
C THR A 52 7.38 -15.51 -10.20
N LYS A 53 8.30 -16.38 -9.80
CA LYS A 53 8.30 -17.77 -10.21
C LYS A 53 7.12 -18.55 -9.64
N ALA A 54 6.75 -18.26 -8.41
CA ALA A 54 5.55 -18.85 -7.80
C ALA A 54 4.26 -18.41 -8.50
N VAL A 55 4.15 -17.15 -8.94
CA VAL A 55 3.00 -16.67 -9.74
C VAL A 55 2.96 -17.31 -11.12
N GLU A 56 4.10 -17.39 -11.81
CA GLU A 56 4.22 -18.06 -13.11
C GLU A 56 3.77 -19.53 -13.00
N ALA A 57 4.27 -20.27 -12.02
CA ALA A 57 3.87 -21.66 -11.75
C ALA A 57 2.38 -21.77 -11.39
N ALA A 58 1.85 -20.86 -10.55
CA ALA A 58 0.43 -20.84 -10.21
C ALA A 58 -0.47 -20.62 -11.42
N CYS A 59 -0.06 -19.74 -12.35
CA CYS A 59 -0.79 -19.54 -13.62
C CYS A 59 -0.80 -20.80 -14.49
N GLN A 60 0.34 -21.47 -14.62
CA GLN A 60 0.44 -22.71 -15.42
C GLN A 60 -0.39 -23.84 -14.83
N ILE A 61 -0.28 -24.06 -13.52
CA ILE A 61 -1.10 -25.06 -12.81
C ILE A 61 -2.59 -24.77 -13.00
N ARG A 62 -3.00 -23.50 -12.78
CA ARG A 62 -4.41 -23.11 -12.86
C ARG A 62 -4.99 -23.25 -14.26
N ASN A 63 -4.22 -22.94 -15.29
CA ASN A 63 -4.64 -23.12 -16.68
C ASN A 63 -4.79 -24.59 -17.08
N SER A 64 -4.11 -25.48 -16.38
CA SER A 64 -4.17 -26.91 -16.64
C SER A 64 -5.26 -27.65 -15.85
N LEU A 65 -5.81 -27.02 -14.79
CA LEU A 65 -6.84 -27.63 -13.95
C LEU A 65 -8.26 -27.31 -14.43
N PRO A 66 -9.25 -28.21 -14.20
CA PRO A 66 -10.65 -27.97 -14.51
C PRO A 66 -11.20 -26.74 -13.82
N HIS A 67 -12.08 -26.01 -14.51
CA HIS A 67 -12.70 -24.78 -14.00
C HIS A 67 -14.22 -24.86 -14.04
N SER A 68 -14.90 -24.49 -12.95
CA SER A 68 -16.37 -24.61 -12.84
C SER A 68 -17.13 -23.77 -13.88
N SER A 69 -16.65 -22.56 -14.18
CA SER A 69 -17.26 -21.68 -15.19
C SER A 69 -17.04 -22.17 -16.64
N LEU A 70 -16.18 -23.17 -16.86
CA LEU A 70 -15.93 -23.79 -18.13
C LEU A 70 -16.52 -25.24 -18.18
N GLN A 71 -17.55 -25.51 -17.40
CA GLN A 71 -18.22 -26.80 -17.34
C GLN A 71 -17.29 -28.00 -17.04
N GLY A 72 -16.24 -27.74 -16.25
CA GLY A 72 -15.31 -28.79 -15.82
C GLY A 72 -14.14 -29.04 -16.79
N ILE A 73 -14.01 -28.31 -17.88
CA ILE A 73 -12.79 -28.33 -18.70
C ILE A 73 -11.76 -27.29 -18.22
N SER A 74 -10.50 -27.52 -18.54
CA SER A 74 -9.45 -26.57 -18.18
C SER A 74 -9.42 -25.36 -19.13
N PRO A 75 -8.93 -24.18 -18.69
CA PRO A 75 -8.70 -23.04 -19.59
C PRO A 75 -7.80 -23.40 -20.78
N TYR A 76 -6.78 -24.23 -20.57
CA TYR A 76 -5.92 -24.74 -21.63
C TYR A 76 -6.72 -25.52 -22.67
N GLN A 77 -7.57 -26.46 -22.22
CA GLN A 77 -8.43 -27.26 -23.11
C GLN A 77 -9.44 -26.39 -23.86
N ALA A 78 -10.02 -25.38 -23.20
CA ALA A 78 -10.95 -24.45 -23.83
C ALA A 78 -10.30 -23.62 -24.94
N PHE A 79 -9.04 -23.27 -24.77
CA PHE A 79 -8.30 -22.41 -25.73
C PHE A 79 -7.67 -23.20 -26.87
N PHE A 80 -6.99 -24.32 -26.56
CA PHE A 80 -6.26 -25.11 -27.55
C PHE A 80 -7.03 -26.31 -28.12
N ASN A 81 -8.25 -26.58 -27.62
CA ASN A 81 -9.08 -27.75 -27.95
C ASN A 81 -8.35 -29.10 -27.71
N GLN A 82 -7.38 -29.12 -26.80
CA GLN A 82 -6.58 -30.28 -26.42
C GLN A 82 -6.48 -30.38 -24.91
N ARG A 83 -6.54 -31.60 -24.37
CA ARG A 83 -6.32 -31.80 -22.92
C ARG A 83 -4.86 -31.51 -22.58
N PRO A 84 -4.59 -30.75 -21.50
CA PRO A 84 -3.22 -30.55 -21.07
C PRO A 84 -2.64 -31.86 -20.53
N SER A 85 -1.37 -32.14 -20.83
CA SER A 85 -0.63 -33.20 -20.13
C SER A 85 -0.28 -32.69 -18.72
N LEU A 86 -0.53 -33.50 -17.71
CA LEU A 86 -0.18 -33.19 -16.33
C LEU A 86 1.10 -33.91 -15.86
N ASP A 87 1.62 -34.84 -16.67
CA ASP A 87 2.72 -35.73 -16.30
C ASP A 87 4.05 -34.99 -16.03
N HIS A 88 4.20 -33.81 -16.59
CA HIS A 88 5.39 -32.99 -16.43
C HIS A 88 5.39 -32.16 -15.13
N PHE A 89 4.24 -31.96 -14.48
CA PHE A 89 4.23 -31.20 -13.24
C PHE A 89 4.95 -31.97 -12.13
N ARG A 90 5.82 -31.24 -11.45
CA ARG A 90 6.54 -31.69 -10.24
C ARG A 90 6.15 -30.75 -9.10
N VAL A 91 6.40 -31.16 -7.88
CA VAL A 91 6.10 -30.29 -6.73
C VAL A 91 7.01 -29.05 -6.80
N PHE A 92 6.39 -27.88 -6.78
CA PHE A 92 7.11 -26.61 -6.77
C PHE A 92 7.98 -26.53 -5.52
N GLY A 93 9.25 -26.18 -5.68
CA GLY A 93 10.19 -26.11 -4.58
C GLY A 93 10.89 -27.43 -4.26
N SER A 94 10.66 -28.52 -5.01
CA SER A 94 11.41 -29.77 -4.84
C SER A 94 12.88 -29.56 -5.15
N ILE A 95 13.74 -30.20 -4.35
CA ILE A 95 15.17 -30.23 -4.62
C ILE A 95 15.45 -30.95 -5.93
N CYS A 96 16.34 -30.39 -6.72
CA CYS A 96 16.82 -31.01 -7.96
C CYS A 96 18.34 -30.94 -8.03
N TYR A 97 18.90 -31.91 -8.76
CA TYR A 97 20.33 -31.97 -9.06
C TYR A 97 20.53 -31.70 -10.55
N ILE A 98 21.28 -30.63 -10.85
CA ILE A 98 21.58 -30.15 -12.19
C ILE A 98 22.88 -30.80 -12.61
N HIS A 99 22.84 -31.63 -13.65
CA HIS A 99 24.03 -32.31 -14.15
C HIS A 99 25.06 -31.33 -14.74
N ILE A 100 26.33 -31.50 -14.40
CA ILE A 100 27.44 -30.72 -14.97
C ILE A 100 27.97 -31.49 -16.18
N PRO A 101 27.83 -30.96 -17.41
CA PRO A 101 28.39 -31.58 -18.62
C PRO A 101 29.90 -31.83 -18.50
N GLU A 102 30.40 -32.89 -19.12
CA GLU A 102 31.79 -33.32 -18.99
C GLU A 102 32.78 -32.23 -19.40
N GLU A 103 32.44 -31.47 -20.45
CA GLU A 103 33.24 -30.36 -20.96
C GLU A 103 33.40 -29.18 -20.01
N ARG A 104 32.52 -29.08 -19.00
CA ARG A 104 32.53 -28.00 -17.98
C ARG A 104 33.07 -28.45 -16.63
N ARG A 105 33.52 -29.70 -16.51
CA ARG A 105 34.15 -30.22 -15.29
C ARG A 105 35.61 -29.80 -15.23
N PRO A 106 36.13 -29.36 -14.06
CA PRO A 106 37.57 -29.09 -13.93
C PRO A 106 38.37 -30.33 -14.26
N PRO A 107 39.48 -30.22 -15.02
CA PRO A 107 40.36 -31.36 -15.24
C PRO A 107 40.96 -31.83 -13.92
N GLN A 108 40.97 -33.15 -13.73
CA GLN A 108 41.77 -33.88 -12.71
C GLN A 108 41.19 -34.05 -11.28
N SER A 109 39.91 -34.36 -11.11
CA SER A 109 39.55 -35.04 -9.83
C SER A 109 38.37 -36.00 -10.03
N ILE A 110 38.61 -37.25 -9.68
CA ILE A 110 37.59 -38.30 -9.61
C ILE A 110 36.53 -37.96 -8.53
N TRP A 111 36.85 -37.05 -7.63
CA TRP A 111 36.03 -36.61 -6.50
C TRP A 111 35.26 -35.30 -6.72
N ASN A 112 35.33 -34.71 -7.89
CA ASN A 112 34.59 -33.49 -8.20
C ASN A 112 33.09 -33.78 -8.32
N ASP A 113 32.27 -32.82 -7.83
CA ASP A 113 30.82 -32.87 -7.94
C ASP A 113 30.39 -32.97 -9.41
N ARG A 114 29.58 -33.98 -9.71
CA ARG A 114 29.02 -34.20 -11.05
C ARG A 114 27.71 -33.47 -11.29
N ALA A 115 27.12 -32.91 -10.22
CA ALA A 115 25.88 -32.15 -10.26
C ALA A 115 25.90 -31.03 -9.22
N THR A 116 25.19 -29.96 -9.47
CA THR A 116 24.93 -28.89 -8.50
C THR A 116 23.51 -29.03 -7.92
N LYS A 117 23.35 -28.71 -6.63
CA LYS A 117 22.05 -28.71 -5.95
C LYS A 117 21.27 -27.46 -6.32
N GLY A 118 20.00 -27.62 -6.64
CA GLY A 118 19.07 -26.52 -6.93
C GLY A 118 17.64 -26.85 -6.52
N VAL A 119 16.73 -25.99 -6.86
CA VAL A 119 15.31 -26.12 -6.55
C VAL A 119 14.46 -25.79 -7.78
N ILE A 120 13.38 -26.58 -8.01
CA ILE A 120 12.45 -26.36 -9.15
C ILE A 120 11.56 -25.16 -8.83
N VAL A 121 11.48 -24.22 -9.79
CA VAL A 121 10.72 -22.97 -9.64
C VAL A 121 9.79 -22.67 -10.83
N GLY A 122 9.70 -23.55 -11.84
CA GLY A 122 8.82 -23.33 -12.98
C GLY A 122 8.79 -24.48 -13.99
N TYR A 123 7.84 -24.40 -14.92
CA TYR A 123 7.53 -25.43 -15.93
C TYR A 123 7.36 -24.79 -17.32
N PRO A 124 8.44 -24.25 -17.95
CA PRO A 124 8.35 -23.52 -19.22
C PRO A 124 7.70 -24.33 -20.36
N SER A 125 7.86 -25.66 -20.37
CA SER A 125 7.22 -26.58 -21.29
C SER A 125 7.06 -27.97 -20.67
N THR A 126 6.41 -28.89 -21.41
CA THR A 126 6.20 -30.27 -20.96
C THR A 126 7.48 -31.09 -20.73
N ALA A 127 8.62 -30.63 -21.25
CA ALA A 127 9.90 -31.32 -21.12
C ALA A 127 10.98 -30.48 -20.44
N LEU A 128 10.69 -29.21 -20.10
CA LEU A 128 11.68 -28.26 -19.60
C LEU A 128 11.28 -27.76 -18.21
N TYR A 129 12.21 -27.85 -17.28
CA TYR A 129 12.05 -27.34 -15.92
C TYR A 129 12.87 -26.07 -15.72
N GLU A 130 12.32 -25.10 -15.04
CA GLU A 130 13.06 -23.95 -14.55
C GLU A 130 13.51 -24.22 -13.11
N TYR A 131 14.77 -23.95 -12.82
CA TYR A 131 15.38 -24.19 -11.53
C TYR A 131 16.18 -22.98 -11.03
N TYR A 132 16.43 -22.93 -9.74
CA TYR A 132 17.40 -22.03 -9.12
C TYR A 132 18.59 -22.85 -8.59
N ASP A 133 19.80 -22.55 -9.09
CA ASP A 133 21.06 -23.18 -8.68
C ASP A 133 21.59 -22.47 -7.42
N PHE A 134 21.69 -23.17 -6.32
CA PHE A 134 22.17 -22.62 -5.05
C PHE A 134 23.65 -22.24 -5.07
N THR A 135 24.45 -22.96 -5.84
CA THR A 135 25.90 -22.73 -5.96
C THR A 135 26.19 -21.48 -6.80
N ARG A 136 25.53 -21.38 -7.94
CA ARG A 136 25.71 -20.26 -8.89
C ARG A 136 24.83 -19.06 -8.57
N ARG A 137 23.83 -19.21 -7.71
CA ARG A 137 22.82 -18.21 -7.34
C ARG A 137 22.11 -17.61 -8.56
N LYS A 138 21.75 -18.45 -9.53
CA LYS A 138 21.11 -18.05 -10.79
C LYS A 138 19.96 -18.99 -11.15
N PHE A 139 18.97 -18.43 -11.84
CA PHE A 139 17.96 -19.24 -12.51
C PHE A 139 18.52 -19.83 -13.79
N GLY A 140 18.05 -21.02 -14.12
CA GLY A 140 18.36 -21.72 -15.35
C GLY A 140 17.20 -22.62 -15.78
N THR A 141 17.29 -23.16 -16.98
CA THR A 141 16.34 -24.13 -17.53
C THR A 141 17.06 -25.37 -18.00
N GLU A 142 16.50 -26.56 -17.71
CA GLU A 142 17.11 -27.83 -18.07
C GLU A 142 16.05 -28.91 -18.29
N HIS A 143 16.32 -29.85 -19.21
CA HIS A 143 15.48 -31.01 -19.50
C HIS A 143 15.73 -32.17 -18.53
N ASN A 144 17.00 -32.39 -18.19
CA ASN A 144 17.46 -33.55 -17.45
C ASN A 144 17.85 -33.18 -16.03
N LEU A 145 16.87 -33.20 -15.13
CA LEU A 145 17.09 -32.98 -13.70
C LEU A 145 16.78 -34.26 -12.91
N THR A 146 17.62 -34.60 -11.96
CA THR A 146 17.28 -35.60 -10.95
C THR A 146 16.47 -34.88 -9.87
N ILE A 147 15.19 -35.24 -9.68
CA ILE A 147 14.24 -34.52 -8.82
C ILE A 147 13.89 -35.38 -7.62
N HIS A 148 14.03 -34.84 -6.44
CA HIS A 148 13.62 -35.46 -5.17
C HIS A 148 12.29 -34.87 -4.73
N LYS A 149 11.20 -35.62 -4.88
CA LYS A 149 9.82 -35.14 -4.75
C LYS A 149 9.44 -34.65 -3.34
N ASP A 150 10.06 -35.24 -2.32
CA ASP A 150 9.72 -35.02 -0.92
C ASP A 150 10.75 -34.16 -0.17
N ASP A 151 11.79 -33.72 -0.87
CA ASP A 151 12.83 -32.87 -0.31
C ASP A 151 12.63 -31.41 -0.73
N PHE A 152 12.62 -30.51 0.24
CA PHE A 152 12.50 -29.07 0.04
C PHE A 152 13.77 -28.35 0.49
N ALA A 153 13.96 -27.14 -0.07
CA ALA A 153 15.07 -26.28 0.30
C ALA A 153 15.00 -25.89 1.78
N MET A 154 16.17 -25.87 2.43
CA MET A 154 16.30 -25.40 3.81
C MET A 154 16.85 -23.97 3.84
N PRO A 155 16.59 -23.17 4.89
CA PRO A 155 17.07 -21.79 4.99
C PRO A 155 18.57 -21.62 4.74
N HIS A 156 19.38 -22.59 5.16
CA HIS A 156 20.84 -22.56 4.95
C HIS A 156 21.27 -22.72 3.49
N ASP A 157 20.44 -23.31 2.63
CA ASP A 157 20.73 -23.47 1.20
C ASP A 157 20.83 -22.09 0.48
N PHE A 158 20.21 -21.05 1.04
CA PHE A 158 20.21 -19.69 0.46
C PHE A 158 21.36 -18.81 0.96
N GLY A 159 22.14 -19.25 1.94
CA GLY A 159 23.25 -18.49 2.56
C GLY A 159 22.76 -17.34 3.45
N SER A 160 23.66 -16.80 4.28
CA SER A 160 23.35 -15.80 5.33
C SER A 160 22.97 -14.40 4.82
N SER A 161 22.85 -14.19 3.51
CA SER A 161 22.67 -12.86 2.90
C SER A 161 21.29 -12.63 2.30
N ILE A 162 20.33 -13.52 2.49
CA ILE A 162 18.96 -13.26 2.07
C ILE A 162 18.22 -12.66 3.28
N ILE A 163 18.33 -11.35 3.44
CA ILE A 163 17.30 -10.58 4.13
C ILE A 163 15.98 -10.97 3.44
N PRO A 164 14.93 -11.36 4.17
CA PRO A 164 13.65 -11.63 3.54
C PRO A 164 13.25 -10.35 2.80
N ALA A 165 13.35 -10.38 1.48
CA ALA A 165 12.78 -9.33 0.66
C ALA A 165 11.29 -9.31 1.03
N ASN A 166 10.80 -8.17 1.50
CA ASN A 166 9.37 -7.96 1.66
C ASN A 166 8.65 -8.52 0.44
N PRO A 167 7.47 -9.16 0.61
CA PRO A 167 6.74 -9.69 -0.52
C PRO A 167 6.65 -8.57 -1.55
N PRO A 168 7.05 -8.83 -2.79
CA PRO A 168 7.14 -7.80 -3.79
C PRO A 168 5.79 -7.15 -3.95
N SER A 169 5.82 -5.84 -4.05
CA SER A 169 4.73 -5.07 -4.60
C SER A 169 4.35 -5.69 -5.94
N ASN A 170 3.11 -6.02 -6.05
CA ASN A 170 2.40 -6.63 -7.16
C ASN A 170 3.00 -6.33 -8.55
N PRO A 171 3.49 -7.32 -9.31
CA PRO A 171 3.92 -7.08 -10.68
C PRO A 171 2.75 -6.94 -11.67
N LEU A 172 1.55 -7.20 -11.20
CA LEU A 172 0.30 -6.92 -11.91
C LEU A 172 -0.39 -5.70 -11.30
N SER A 173 0.38 -4.73 -10.83
CA SER A 173 -0.20 -3.48 -10.36
C SER A 173 -0.72 -2.66 -11.54
N ASN A 174 -1.94 -2.93 -11.91
CA ASN A 174 -2.87 -1.82 -12.01
C ASN A 174 -2.73 -1.00 -10.72
N PRO A 175 -2.76 0.35 -10.77
CA PRO A 175 -2.59 1.16 -9.58
C PRO A 175 -3.46 0.58 -8.48
N THR A 176 -2.85 0.20 -7.37
CA THR A 176 -3.54 -0.24 -6.17
C THR A 176 -4.69 0.71 -5.95
N PRO A 177 -5.93 0.23 -5.75
CA PRO A 177 -6.99 1.13 -5.33
C PRO A 177 -6.43 1.84 -4.10
N LYS A 178 -6.38 3.18 -4.18
CA LYS A 178 -6.05 3.99 -3.01
C LYS A 178 -6.88 3.48 -1.85
N PRO A 179 -6.32 3.33 -0.65
CA PRO A 179 -7.14 3.02 0.52
C PRO A 179 -8.36 3.93 0.48
N LEU A 180 -9.52 3.43 0.85
CA LEU A 180 -10.79 4.18 0.81
C LEU A 180 -10.66 5.57 1.47
N TYR A 181 -9.75 5.68 2.39
CA TYR A 181 -9.29 6.89 3.07
C TYR A 181 -8.73 7.95 2.11
N ASP A 182 -7.88 7.57 1.14
CA ASP A 182 -7.34 8.52 0.14
C ASP A 182 -8.36 8.90 -0.92
N MET A 183 -9.35 8.06 -1.19
CA MET A 183 -10.42 8.34 -2.16
C MET A 183 -11.44 9.36 -1.65
N ILE A 184 -11.65 9.44 -0.34
CA ILE A 184 -12.62 10.38 0.27
C ILE A 184 -12.07 11.82 0.30
N VAL A 185 -10.75 12.00 0.27
CA VAL A 185 -10.10 13.32 0.40
C VAL A 185 -9.91 14.06 -0.93
N VAL A 186 -10.07 13.42 -2.10
CA VAL A 186 -9.62 13.96 -3.40
C VAL A 186 -10.73 14.16 -4.44
N GLN A 187 -12.00 14.17 -4.11
CA GLN A 187 -13.02 14.57 -5.10
C GLN A 187 -13.60 15.95 -4.80
N LYS A 188 -13.46 16.84 -5.79
CA LYS A 188 -14.04 18.19 -5.81
C LYS A 188 -15.56 18.12 -5.55
N ALA A 189 -15.99 18.75 -4.46
CA ALA A 189 -17.41 19.03 -4.26
C ALA A 189 -17.98 19.85 -5.43
N PRO A 190 -19.22 19.60 -5.87
CA PRO A 190 -19.87 20.46 -6.85
C PRO A 190 -20.00 21.86 -6.26
N LYS A 191 -19.74 22.88 -7.09
CA LYS A 191 -19.91 24.28 -6.74
C LYS A 191 -21.39 24.54 -6.43
N ILE A 192 -21.74 24.62 -5.16
CA ILE A 192 -22.98 25.30 -4.75
C ILE A 192 -22.59 26.76 -4.58
N VAL A 193 -23.11 27.58 -5.49
CA VAL A 193 -22.99 29.02 -5.40
C VAL A 193 -23.94 29.48 -4.29
N ASN A 194 -23.41 29.66 -3.09
CA ASN A 194 -24.03 30.49 -2.06
C ASN A 194 -23.01 31.55 -1.68
N SER A 195 -23.42 32.80 -1.90
CA SER A 195 -22.69 34.05 -1.70
C SER A 195 -22.48 34.34 -0.20
N THR A 196 -21.54 33.63 0.40
CA THR A 196 -20.74 34.06 1.54
C THR A 196 -19.31 33.76 1.17
N VAL A 197 -18.41 34.72 1.29
CA VAL A 197 -17.00 34.58 0.99
C VAL A 197 -16.43 33.47 1.87
N LYS A 198 -16.58 32.21 1.44
CA LYS A 198 -15.88 31.09 2.06
C LYS A 198 -14.42 31.27 1.70
N LEU A 199 -13.59 31.56 2.71
CA LEU A 199 -12.14 31.47 2.57
C LEU A 199 -11.82 30.13 1.89
N ASN A 200 -11.07 30.19 0.78
CA ASN A 200 -10.64 29.00 0.07
C ASN A 200 -9.62 28.24 0.97
N GLU A 201 -10.08 27.21 1.66
CA GLU A 201 -9.29 26.44 2.63
C GLU A 201 -8.10 25.70 1.98
N LYS A 202 -8.10 25.58 0.66
CA LYS A 202 -7.05 24.94 -0.15
C LYS A 202 -6.77 25.78 -1.41
N PRO A 203 -6.20 26.98 -1.26
CA PRO A 203 -5.90 27.83 -2.39
C PRO A 203 -4.82 27.22 -3.29
N THR A 204 -4.80 27.60 -4.55
CA THR A 204 -3.63 27.39 -5.41
C THR A 204 -2.47 28.26 -4.92
N TYR A 205 -1.26 28.05 -5.46
CA TYR A 205 -0.12 28.92 -5.16
C TYR A 205 -0.43 30.37 -5.56
N GLU A 206 -0.96 30.56 -6.76
CA GLU A 206 -1.34 31.85 -7.32
C GLU A 206 -2.40 32.57 -6.46
N ASP A 207 -3.44 31.86 -6.05
CA ASP A 207 -4.48 32.40 -5.15
C ASP A 207 -3.90 32.81 -3.79
N ALA A 208 -2.96 32.02 -3.26
CA ALA A 208 -2.38 32.25 -1.95
C ALA A 208 -1.48 33.50 -1.92
N ILE A 209 -0.70 33.74 -2.99
CA ILE A 209 0.20 34.91 -3.07
C ILE A 209 -0.51 36.21 -3.46
N GLN A 210 -1.73 36.12 -4.02
CA GLN A 210 -2.54 37.28 -4.38
C GLN A 210 -3.67 37.56 -3.36
N GLY A 211 -4.00 36.59 -2.52
CA GLY A 211 -5.13 36.65 -1.60
C GLY A 211 -4.87 37.42 -0.30
N PRO A 212 -5.91 37.64 0.51
CA PRO A 212 -5.82 38.41 1.75
C PRO A 212 -4.88 37.81 2.80
N ASN A 213 -4.66 36.50 2.78
CA ASN A 213 -3.78 35.78 3.72
C ASN A 213 -2.37 35.56 3.14
N ARG A 214 -1.94 36.39 2.17
CA ARG A 214 -0.63 36.26 1.50
C ARG A 214 0.53 36.14 2.46
N VAL A 215 0.57 37.00 3.48
CA VAL A 215 1.69 37.03 4.45
C VAL A 215 1.81 35.71 5.21
N GLN A 216 0.68 35.16 5.64
CA GLN A 216 0.60 33.89 6.37
C GLN A 216 1.03 32.71 5.48
N TRP A 217 0.62 32.71 4.21
CA TRP A 217 1.00 31.70 3.25
C TRP A 217 2.48 31.74 2.89
N ILE A 218 3.03 32.93 2.63
CA ILE A 218 4.48 33.10 2.37
C ILE A 218 5.29 32.60 3.57
N LYS A 219 4.89 32.98 4.80
CA LYS A 219 5.54 32.50 6.01
C LYS A 219 5.50 30.96 6.12
N ALA A 220 4.33 30.35 5.86
CA ALA A 220 4.18 28.90 5.90
C ALA A 220 5.07 28.20 4.85
N MET A 221 5.22 28.76 3.65
CA MET A 221 6.12 28.24 2.61
C MET A 221 7.60 28.43 3.00
N GLN A 222 7.98 29.56 3.57
CA GLN A 222 9.35 29.79 4.10
C GLN A 222 9.71 28.81 5.22
N ASP A 223 8.77 28.54 6.14
CA ASP A 223 8.96 27.55 7.21
C ASP A 223 9.18 26.13 6.64
N GLU A 224 8.46 25.77 5.57
CA GLU A 224 8.65 24.49 4.90
C GLU A 224 10.00 24.39 4.20
N ILE A 225 10.41 25.41 3.42
CA ILE A 225 11.73 25.46 2.76
C ILE A 225 12.84 25.35 3.81
N LYS A 226 12.76 26.15 4.88
CA LYS A 226 13.71 26.09 5.98
C LYS A 226 13.82 24.70 6.60
N SER A 227 12.69 24.02 6.75
CA SER A 227 12.67 22.64 7.26
C SER A 227 13.36 21.67 6.32
N ILE A 228 13.12 21.78 5.01
CA ILE A 228 13.71 20.95 3.97
C ILE A 228 15.24 21.16 3.92
N GLU A 229 15.70 22.41 4.02
CA GLU A 229 17.12 22.76 4.04
C GLU A 229 17.81 22.28 5.33
N GLN A 230 17.19 22.46 6.49
CA GLN A 230 17.71 21.95 7.77
C GLN A 230 17.89 20.44 7.76
N ASN A 231 17.03 19.71 7.04
CA ASN A 231 17.15 18.28 6.84
C ASN A 231 18.16 17.91 5.74
N GLN A 232 18.81 18.88 5.07
CA GLN A 232 19.74 18.65 3.96
C GLN A 232 19.10 17.76 2.87
N THR A 233 17.83 18.03 2.52
CA THR A 233 17.03 17.17 1.65
C THR A 233 17.51 17.21 0.20
N TRP A 234 18.13 18.31 -0.23
CA TRP A 234 18.58 18.49 -1.60
C TRP A 234 19.88 19.30 -1.71
N ARG A 235 20.44 19.30 -2.92
CA ARG A 235 21.50 20.24 -3.33
C ARG A 235 21.22 20.79 -4.73
N LEU A 236 21.60 22.03 -4.98
CA LEU A 236 21.49 22.66 -6.29
C LEU A 236 22.54 22.10 -7.25
N VAL A 237 22.13 21.69 -8.45
CA VAL A 237 23.01 21.09 -9.46
C VAL A 237 22.55 21.48 -10.88
N ILE A 238 23.46 21.37 -11.85
CA ILE A 238 23.10 21.40 -13.26
C ILE A 238 22.47 20.04 -13.62
N LEU A 239 21.38 20.06 -14.38
CA LEU A 239 20.71 18.80 -14.80
C LEU A 239 21.63 18.01 -15.73
N PRO A 240 22.01 16.76 -15.41
CA PRO A 240 22.84 15.95 -16.29
C PRO A 240 22.15 15.64 -17.62
N PRO A 241 22.91 15.49 -18.72
CA PRO A 241 22.36 15.10 -20.02
C PRO A 241 21.54 13.80 -19.92
N GLY A 242 20.41 13.74 -20.64
CA GLY A 242 19.52 12.58 -20.64
C GLY A 242 18.63 12.41 -19.40
N ARG A 243 18.78 13.25 -18.37
CA ARG A 243 17.90 13.25 -17.18
C ARG A 243 16.75 14.27 -17.33
N LYS A 244 15.66 14.02 -16.63
CA LYS A 244 14.49 14.90 -16.61
C LYS A 244 14.17 15.32 -15.19
N ALA A 245 14.02 16.62 -14.94
CA ALA A 245 13.61 17.11 -13.64
C ALA A 245 12.09 16.99 -13.44
N ILE A 246 11.71 16.42 -12.31
CA ILE A 246 10.32 16.26 -11.87
C ILE A 246 9.81 17.62 -11.38
N GLY A 247 8.60 18.00 -11.78
CA GLY A 247 7.98 19.22 -11.28
C GLY A 247 7.60 19.09 -9.80
N VAL A 248 7.56 20.22 -9.11
CA VAL A 248 7.05 20.33 -7.74
C VAL A 248 5.82 21.26 -7.72
N LYS A 249 5.04 21.20 -6.64
CA LYS A 249 3.92 22.09 -6.39
C LYS A 249 3.74 22.35 -4.90
N TRP A 250 3.18 23.50 -4.57
CA TRP A 250 2.71 23.77 -3.22
C TRP A 250 1.35 23.13 -2.96
N VAL A 251 1.21 22.49 -1.80
CA VAL A 251 -0.06 22.02 -1.23
C VAL A 251 -0.30 22.84 0.02
N LEU A 252 -1.31 23.71 -0.04
CA LEU A 252 -1.64 24.67 0.98
C LEU A 252 -2.92 24.24 1.70
N THR A 253 -2.92 24.24 3.02
CA THR A 253 -4.07 23.83 3.84
C THR A 253 -4.17 24.69 5.10
N VAL A 254 -5.39 24.96 5.54
CA VAL A 254 -5.68 25.63 6.81
C VAL A 254 -5.99 24.59 7.87
N LYS A 255 -5.43 24.75 9.07
CA LYS A 255 -5.80 23.95 10.24
C LYS A 255 -6.74 24.76 11.14
N HIS A 256 -7.81 24.11 11.61
CA HIS A 256 -8.81 24.71 12.50
C HIS A 256 -8.74 24.08 13.89
N ASP A 257 -9.18 24.82 14.89
CA ASP A 257 -9.46 24.28 16.21
C ASP A 257 -10.82 23.56 16.26
N ALA A 258 -11.16 23.01 17.43
CA ALA A 258 -12.45 22.33 17.66
C ALA A 258 -13.67 23.27 17.49
N LYS A 259 -13.45 24.60 17.52
CA LYS A 259 -14.49 25.64 17.36
C LYS A 259 -14.58 26.16 15.93
N GLY A 260 -13.72 25.67 15.01
CA GLY A 260 -13.68 26.08 13.60
C GLY A 260 -12.83 27.33 13.34
N ALA A 261 -12.11 27.88 14.34
CA ALA A 261 -11.21 29.00 14.13
C ALA A 261 -9.87 28.55 13.51
N ILE A 262 -9.30 29.39 12.62
CA ILE A 262 -8.02 29.08 11.95
C ILE A 262 -6.89 29.14 12.98
N ILE A 263 -6.24 28.01 13.21
CA ILE A 263 -5.07 27.91 14.09
C ILE A 263 -3.79 28.18 13.31
N LYS A 264 -3.69 27.63 12.09
CA LYS A 264 -2.42 27.62 11.33
C LYS A 264 -2.63 27.45 9.84
N HIS A 265 -1.88 28.26 9.05
CA HIS A 265 -1.64 28.01 7.65
C HIS A 265 -0.50 27.01 7.51
N LYS A 266 -0.70 25.93 6.74
CA LYS A 266 0.30 24.88 6.50
C LYS A 266 0.59 24.76 5.02
N ALA A 267 1.87 24.88 4.65
CA ALA A 267 2.36 24.61 3.31
C ALA A 267 3.17 23.31 3.31
N ARG A 268 3.09 22.56 2.22
CA ARG A 268 3.96 21.44 1.90
C ARG A 268 4.45 21.54 0.47
N LEU A 269 5.73 21.37 0.26
CA LEU A 269 6.29 21.22 -1.07
C LEU A 269 6.18 19.77 -1.50
N VAL A 270 5.52 19.50 -2.62
CA VAL A 270 5.16 18.14 -3.06
C VAL A 270 5.68 17.90 -4.47
N ALA A 271 6.49 16.85 -4.66
CA ALA A 271 6.92 16.40 -5.96
C ALA A 271 5.75 15.82 -6.78
N LYS A 272 5.77 16.06 -8.10
CA LYS A 272 4.78 15.49 -9.03
C LYS A 272 5.17 14.04 -9.37
N GLY A 273 5.13 13.14 -8.39
CA GLY A 273 5.59 11.75 -8.49
C GLY A 273 4.94 10.92 -9.61
N TYR A 274 3.77 11.36 -10.13
CA TYR A 274 3.16 10.73 -11.29
C TYR A 274 4.03 10.83 -12.57
N SER A 275 5.01 11.74 -12.61
CA SER A 275 5.95 11.88 -13.72
C SER A 275 7.23 11.05 -13.55
N GLN A 276 7.40 10.35 -12.42
CA GLN A 276 8.53 9.45 -12.19
C GLN A 276 8.48 8.23 -13.12
N GLN A 277 9.65 7.80 -13.57
CA GLN A 277 9.82 6.64 -14.44
C GLN A 277 10.35 5.44 -13.64
N PHE A 278 9.69 4.31 -13.78
CA PHE A 278 10.11 3.05 -13.17
C PHE A 278 11.49 2.62 -13.69
N GLY A 279 12.35 2.12 -12.80
CA GLY A 279 13.73 1.72 -13.11
C GLY A 279 14.74 2.86 -13.21
N PHE A 280 14.28 4.13 -13.25
CA PHE A 280 15.13 5.32 -13.32
C PHE A 280 15.02 6.22 -12.09
N ASP A 281 13.78 6.42 -11.59
CA ASP A 281 13.49 7.30 -10.46
C ASP A 281 13.01 6.52 -9.25
N PHE A 282 12.53 5.30 -9.43
CA PHE A 282 12.06 4.40 -8.37
C PHE A 282 11.93 2.97 -8.89
N ASP A 283 12.00 2.00 -7.98
CA ASP A 283 11.63 0.61 -8.22
C ASP A 283 10.45 0.21 -7.34
N GLU A 284 10.70 0.00 -6.05
CA GLU A 284 9.68 -0.41 -5.10
C GLU A 284 9.05 0.78 -4.40
N THR A 285 7.72 0.71 -4.21
CA THR A 285 6.95 1.79 -3.58
C THR A 285 6.09 1.33 -2.41
N TYR A 286 5.99 0.01 -2.20
CA TYR A 286 5.15 -0.53 -1.14
C TYR A 286 5.68 -0.14 0.24
N ALA A 287 4.79 0.43 1.06
CA ALA A 287 4.99 0.66 2.48
C ALA A 287 3.81 0.06 3.25
N PRO A 288 4.04 -0.84 4.21
CA PRO A 288 2.97 -1.35 5.04
C PRO A 288 2.43 -0.25 5.95
N VAL A 289 1.17 -0.37 6.31
CA VAL A 289 0.51 0.40 7.37
C VAL A 289 -0.25 -0.56 8.26
N VAL A 290 -0.37 -0.26 9.55
CA VAL A 290 -1.11 -1.12 10.48
C VAL A 290 -2.57 -1.24 10.05
N ARG A 291 -3.10 -2.45 10.14
CA ARG A 291 -4.52 -2.71 9.85
C ARG A 291 -5.39 -2.24 11.01
N ILE A 292 -6.59 -1.73 10.68
CA ILE A 292 -7.51 -1.21 11.69
C ILE A 292 -7.96 -2.30 12.69
N GLU A 293 -8.06 -3.54 12.25
CA GLU A 293 -8.38 -4.68 13.10
C GLU A 293 -7.32 -4.88 14.18
N HIS A 294 -6.04 -4.73 13.82
CA HIS A 294 -4.93 -4.87 14.77
C HIS A 294 -4.88 -3.68 15.75
N VAL A 295 -5.21 -2.48 15.29
CA VAL A 295 -5.38 -1.30 16.19
C VAL A 295 -6.48 -1.56 17.21
N ARG A 296 -7.62 -2.15 16.80
CA ARG A 296 -8.71 -2.51 17.72
C ARG A 296 -8.29 -3.58 18.71
N ILE A 297 -7.50 -4.59 18.28
CA ILE A 297 -6.92 -5.60 19.18
C ILE A 297 -5.99 -4.92 20.20
N LEU A 298 -5.14 -3.97 19.77
CA LEU A 298 -4.27 -3.22 20.66
C LEU A 298 -5.10 -2.48 21.74
N PHE A 299 -6.16 -1.78 21.36
CA PHE A 299 -7.03 -1.11 22.35
C PHE A 299 -7.76 -2.11 23.27
N SER A 300 -8.14 -3.28 22.77
CA SER A 300 -8.74 -4.34 23.59
C SER A 300 -7.76 -4.87 24.63
N LEU A 301 -6.49 -5.10 24.24
CA LEU A 301 -5.43 -5.50 25.16
C LEU A 301 -5.11 -4.39 26.17
N ALA A 302 -5.09 -3.13 25.72
CA ALA A 302 -4.88 -1.98 26.60
C ALA A 302 -5.98 -1.84 27.66
N ALA A 303 -7.23 -2.11 27.30
CA ALA A 303 -8.34 -2.15 28.25
C ALA A 303 -8.23 -3.35 29.21
N PHE A 304 -7.97 -4.55 28.68
CA PHE A 304 -7.89 -5.78 29.46
C PHE A 304 -6.79 -5.74 30.52
N PHE A 305 -5.58 -5.29 30.12
CA PHE A 305 -4.43 -5.18 31.03
C PHE A 305 -4.37 -3.84 31.78
N ASN A 306 -5.35 -2.97 31.59
CA ASN A 306 -5.39 -1.60 32.12
C ASN A 306 -4.11 -0.79 31.80
N LEU A 307 -3.53 -0.97 30.61
CA LEU A 307 -2.31 -0.30 30.17
C LEU A 307 -2.64 1.04 29.48
N PRO A 308 -1.88 2.11 29.74
CA PRO A 308 -1.99 3.35 28.98
C PRO A 308 -1.51 3.17 27.54
N VAL A 309 -2.08 4.00 26.66
CA VAL A 309 -1.66 4.14 25.25
C VAL A 309 -1.38 5.60 24.97
N ILE A 310 -0.18 5.90 24.49
CA ILE A 310 0.17 7.25 24.03
C ILE A 310 0.27 7.30 22.51
N HIS A 311 0.16 8.51 21.98
CA HIS A 311 0.29 8.83 20.58
C HIS A 311 1.56 9.67 20.34
N LEU A 312 2.48 9.17 19.53
CA LEU A 312 3.65 9.88 19.05
C LEU A 312 3.47 10.25 17.58
N ASP A 313 3.86 11.47 17.19
CA ASP A 313 3.80 12.00 15.83
C ASP A 313 5.22 12.29 15.32
N ALA A 314 5.58 11.71 14.18
CA ALA A 314 6.87 11.95 13.54
C ALA A 314 6.77 13.12 12.56
N LYS A 315 7.37 14.26 12.94
CA LYS A 315 7.34 15.46 12.09
C LYS A 315 8.26 15.29 10.89
N ASN A 316 7.74 15.70 9.71
CA ASN A 316 8.47 15.67 8.46
C ASN A 316 9.00 14.28 8.09
N ALA A 317 8.24 13.24 8.41
CA ALA A 317 8.57 11.84 8.24
C ALA A 317 9.29 11.53 6.92
N PHE A 318 8.75 11.99 5.79
CA PHE A 318 9.34 11.73 4.48
C PHE A 318 10.68 12.41 4.20
N LEU A 319 11.10 13.39 5.01
CA LEU A 319 12.39 14.06 4.87
C LEU A 319 13.53 13.34 5.62
N HIS A 320 13.27 12.25 6.31
CA HIS A 320 14.28 11.56 7.11
C HIS A 320 15.01 10.42 6.38
N GLY A 321 14.39 9.82 5.38
CA GLY A 321 15.01 8.70 4.66
C GLY A 321 15.83 9.15 3.46
N ASN A 322 16.98 8.50 3.23
CA ASN A 322 17.84 8.77 2.09
C ASN A 322 17.21 8.27 0.79
N SER A 323 17.43 9.00 -0.31
CA SER A 323 16.98 8.58 -1.64
C SER A 323 17.94 7.56 -2.23
N ASP A 324 17.43 6.40 -2.67
CA ASP A 324 18.22 5.36 -3.33
C ASP A 324 18.49 5.68 -4.82
N PHE A 325 17.79 6.67 -5.36
CA PHE A 325 17.86 7.10 -6.76
C PHE A 325 18.31 8.56 -6.87
N ALA A 326 19.03 8.88 -7.93
CA ALA A 326 19.36 10.26 -8.29
C ALA A 326 18.12 10.95 -8.88
N ILE A 327 17.29 11.54 -8.04
CA ILE A 327 16.06 12.23 -8.42
C ILE A 327 16.31 13.73 -8.52
N TYR A 328 15.98 14.30 -9.67
CA TYR A 328 16.09 15.74 -9.92
C TYR A 328 14.70 16.36 -9.89
N VAL A 329 14.53 17.42 -9.12
CA VAL A 329 13.28 18.19 -9.08
C VAL A 329 13.52 19.64 -9.49
N LYS A 330 12.51 20.27 -10.08
CA LYS A 330 12.55 21.70 -10.38
C LYS A 330 12.62 22.52 -9.11
N GLN A 331 13.19 23.71 -9.18
CA GLN A 331 13.16 24.64 -8.06
C GLN A 331 11.72 25.01 -7.68
N PRO A 332 11.44 25.21 -6.37
CA PRO A 332 10.07 25.50 -5.90
C PRO A 332 9.59 26.87 -6.42
N PRO A 333 8.32 26.98 -6.89
CA PRO A 333 7.75 28.25 -7.31
C PRO A 333 7.85 29.32 -6.21
N GLY A 334 8.45 30.47 -6.57
CA GLY A 334 8.70 31.62 -5.68
C GLY A 334 9.92 31.50 -4.77
N PHE A 335 10.72 30.44 -4.95
CA PHE A 335 11.97 30.22 -4.22
C PHE A 335 13.09 29.77 -5.17
N GLU A 336 13.00 30.18 -6.43
CA GLU A 336 14.05 29.92 -7.42
C GLU A 336 15.30 30.75 -7.10
N ASN A 337 16.48 30.15 -7.28
CA ASN A 337 17.75 30.84 -7.09
C ASN A 337 18.01 31.80 -8.27
N PRO A 338 18.04 33.12 -8.04
CA PRO A 338 18.21 34.09 -9.13
C PRO A 338 19.58 33.98 -9.83
N ALA A 339 20.62 33.50 -9.14
CA ALA A 339 21.95 33.33 -9.72
C ALA A 339 22.05 32.06 -10.60
N HIS A 340 21.14 31.12 -10.41
CA HIS A 340 21.16 29.81 -11.10
C HIS A 340 19.75 29.39 -11.52
N PRO A 341 19.05 30.15 -12.38
CA PRO A 341 17.64 29.90 -12.71
C PRO A 341 17.42 28.57 -13.44
N ASP A 342 18.39 28.13 -14.23
CA ASP A 342 18.33 26.87 -15.01
C ASP A 342 18.77 25.63 -14.22
N SER A 343 19.26 25.81 -13.00
CA SER A 343 19.68 24.70 -12.15
C SER A 343 18.47 23.97 -11.55
N VAL A 344 18.67 22.71 -11.19
CA VAL A 344 17.68 21.84 -10.56
C VAL A 344 18.15 21.37 -9.19
N LEU A 345 17.27 20.80 -8.40
CA LEU A 345 17.58 20.27 -7.09
C LEU A 345 17.72 18.74 -7.18
N LEU A 346 18.92 18.23 -6.85
CA LEU A 346 19.14 16.79 -6.68
C LEU A 346 18.69 16.42 -5.26
N LEU A 347 17.73 15.52 -5.15
CA LEU A 347 17.26 15.01 -3.87
C LEU A 347 18.30 14.05 -3.26
N LEU A 348 18.72 14.35 -2.04
CA LEU A 348 19.55 13.50 -1.18
C LEU A 348 18.68 12.65 -0.27
N LYS A 349 17.53 13.19 0.12
CA LYS A 349 16.50 12.53 0.91
C LYS A 349 15.17 12.54 0.19
N SER A 350 14.24 11.73 0.66
CA SER A 350 12.90 11.68 0.13
C SER A 350 12.14 13.00 0.30
N LEU A 351 11.16 13.23 -0.56
CA LEU A 351 10.29 14.41 -0.54
C LEU A 351 8.82 13.96 -0.66
N TYR A 352 7.91 14.72 -0.07
CA TYR A 352 6.47 14.50 -0.23
C TYR A 352 6.09 14.36 -1.70
N GLY A 353 5.24 13.38 -2.01
CA GLY A 353 4.71 13.16 -3.35
C GLY A 353 5.54 12.25 -4.25
N LEU A 354 6.75 11.85 -3.87
CA LEU A 354 7.47 10.78 -4.53
C LEU A 354 6.76 9.43 -4.29
N LYS A 355 6.77 8.56 -5.28
CA LYS A 355 6.11 7.25 -5.21
C LYS A 355 6.67 6.37 -4.10
N GLN A 356 7.99 6.38 -3.89
CA GLN A 356 8.69 5.59 -2.88
C GLN A 356 8.82 6.28 -1.50
N ALA A 357 8.32 7.52 -1.33
CA ALA A 357 8.53 8.29 -0.10
C ALA A 357 8.08 7.55 1.17
N SER A 358 6.88 6.94 1.12
CA SER A 358 6.34 6.18 2.25
C SER A 358 7.18 4.94 2.58
N ARG A 359 7.73 4.26 1.56
CA ARG A 359 8.61 3.10 1.75
C ARG A 359 9.93 3.49 2.39
N ILE A 360 10.56 4.54 1.88
CA ILE A 360 11.83 5.07 2.41
C ILE A 360 11.68 5.43 3.89
N TRP A 361 10.60 6.14 4.23
CA TRP A 361 10.28 6.47 5.61
C TRP A 361 10.04 5.24 6.48
N TYR A 362 9.19 4.32 6.01
CA TYR A 362 8.91 3.08 6.74
C TYR A 362 10.19 2.31 7.07
N LEU A 363 11.09 2.13 6.09
CA LEU A 363 12.36 1.42 6.30
C LEU A 363 13.28 2.15 7.29
N ALA A 364 13.35 3.48 7.24
CA ALA A 364 14.12 4.26 8.19
C ALA A 364 13.59 4.09 9.62
N LEU A 365 12.27 4.18 9.80
CA LEU A 365 11.63 4.00 11.10
C LEU A 365 11.72 2.54 11.58
N TYR A 366 11.51 1.57 10.71
CA TYR A 366 11.64 0.15 10.99
C TYR A 366 13.03 -0.18 11.56
N ASN A 367 14.09 0.24 10.85
CA ASN A 367 15.46 -0.01 11.29
C ASN A 367 15.78 0.64 12.65
N ALA A 368 15.28 1.85 12.87
CA ALA A 368 15.47 2.53 14.15
C ALA A 368 14.79 1.76 15.31
N ILE A 369 13.59 1.26 15.10
CA ILE A 369 12.82 0.50 16.09
C ILE A 369 13.47 -0.86 16.36
N ILE A 370 13.91 -1.57 15.32
CA ILE A 370 14.64 -2.84 15.49
C ILE A 370 15.94 -2.62 16.28
N ASN A 371 16.69 -1.56 15.99
CA ASN A 371 17.91 -1.21 16.71
C ASN A 371 17.66 -0.85 18.20
N LEU A 372 16.45 -0.47 18.55
CA LEU A 372 16.02 -0.26 19.94
C LEU A 372 15.59 -1.57 20.65
N GLY A 373 15.72 -2.73 20.01
CA GLY A 373 15.42 -4.04 20.59
C GLY A 373 13.94 -4.44 20.50
N PHE A 374 13.24 -3.96 19.47
CA PHE A 374 11.90 -4.43 19.15
C PHE A 374 11.94 -5.50 18.05
N GLU A 375 10.96 -6.37 18.07
CA GLU A 375 10.71 -7.36 17.04
C GLU A 375 9.42 -7.03 16.30
N SER A 376 9.45 -7.13 14.98
CA SER A 376 8.25 -6.95 14.15
C SER A 376 7.38 -8.20 14.20
N SER A 377 6.06 -8.03 14.27
CA SER A 377 5.12 -9.14 14.22
C SER A 377 5.09 -9.79 12.84
N GLU A 378 5.03 -11.13 12.79
CA GLU A 378 4.84 -11.88 11.55
C GLU A 378 3.47 -11.63 10.89
N PHE A 379 2.45 -11.23 11.66
CA PHE A 379 1.08 -11.02 11.19
C PHE A 379 0.84 -9.62 10.62
N ASP A 380 1.62 -8.62 11.11
CA ASP A 380 1.54 -7.24 10.64
C ASP A 380 2.89 -6.55 10.88
N LEU A 381 3.56 -6.20 9.79
CA LEU A 381 4.89 -5.58 9.81
C LEU A 381 4.92 -4.19 10.47
N CYS A 382 3.76 -3.62 10.79
CA CYS A 382 3.62 -2.34 11.48
C CYS A 382 3.30 -2.50 12.98
N ILE A 383 3.26 -3.73 13.48
CA ILE A 383 3.18 -4.04 14.92
C ILE A 383 4.55 -4.49 15.40
N PHE A 384 5.04 -3.85 16.46
CA PHE A 384 6.32 -4.17 17.06
C PHE A 384 6.17 -4.45 18.54
N ILE A 385 6.91 -5.43 19.04
CA ILE A 385 6.87 -5.88 20.43
C ILE A 385 8.29 -5.91 20.97
N SER A 386 8.48 -5.44 22.19
CA SER A 386 9.74 -5.60 22.90
C SER A 386 9.50 -6.08 24.32
N GLN A 387 10.09 -7.24 24.64
CA GLN A 387 10.08 -7.77 26.01
C GLN A 387 10.95 -6.91 26.94
N GLN A 388 12.08 -6.39 26.45
CA GLN A 388 12.98 -5.53 27.22
C GLN A 388 12.30 -4.22 27.65
N TRP A 389 11.54 -3.61 26.74
CA TRP A 389 10.81 -2.37 27.00
C TRP A 389 9.46 -2.61 27.66
N HIS A 390 8.90 -3.81 27.54
CA HIS A 390 7.50 -4.13 27.85
C HIS A 390 6.52 -3.22 27.09
N LEU A 391 6.86 -2.87 25.84
CA LEU A 391 6.09 -1.99 24.96
C LEU A 391 5.61 -2.75 23.73
N LEU A 392 4.40 -2.38 23.28
CA LEU A 392 3.84 -2.76 22.00
C LEU A 392 3.59 -1.49 21.20
N LEU A 393 4.05 -1.48 19.94
CA LEU A 393 3.89 -0.34 19.03
C LEU A 393 2.98 -0.71 17.88
N ALA A 394 2.19 0.26 17.40
CA ALA A 394 1.48 0.18 16.12
C ALA A 394 1.77 1.44 15.30
N ILE A 395 2.23 1.25 14.05
CA ILE A 395 2.72 2.33 13.20
C ILE A 395 1.78 2.54 12.01
N TYR A 396 1.38 3.78 11.82
CA TYR A 396 0.64 4.22 10.64
C TYR A 396 1.28 5.48 10.06
N VAL A 397 2.21 5.29 9.12
CA VAL A 397 3.01 6.35 8.49
C VAL A 397 3.78 7.17 9.52
N ASP A 398 3.33 8.39 9.83
CA ASP A 398 3.89 9.33 10.81
C ASP A 398 3.32 9.18 12.23
N ASP A 399 2.22 8.45 12.38
CA ASP A 399 1.55 8.20 13.65
C ASP A 399 2.02 6.89 14.30
N ILE A 400 2.42 6.93 15.56
CA ILE A 400 2.89 5.77 16.34
C ILE A 400 2.06 5.67 17.62
N LEU A 401 1.32 4.57 17.80
CA LEU A 401 0.73 4.22 19.08
C LEU A 401 1.73 3.41 19.90
N VAL A 402 1.88 3.77 21.17
CA VAL A 402 2.75 3.06 22.11
C VAL A 402 1.91 2.60 23.30
N MET A 403 1.83 1.30 23.53
CA MET A 403 1.11 0.69 24.65
C MET A 403 2.10 0.05 25.62
N GLY A 404 1.93 0.27 26.91
CA GLY A 404 2.74 -0.36 27.96
C GLY A 404 2.81 0.47 29.23
N PRO A 405 3.80 0.22 30.13
CA PRO A 405 3.97 0.97 31.37
C PRO A 405 4.34 2.43 31.13
N GLN A 406 3.64 3.36 31.80
CA GLN A 406 3.83 4.82 31.65
C GLN A 406 5.29 5.26 31.78
N VAL A 407 6.02 4.67 32.74
CA VAL A 407 7.42 5.01 33.03
C VAL A 407 8.37 4.78 31.87
N LYS A 408 8.00 3.98 30.88
CA LYS A 408 8.80 3.66 29.69
C LYS A 408 8.57 4.58 28.52
N PHE A 409 7.49 5.34 28.51
CA PHE A 409 7.10 6.15 27.34
C PHE A 409 8.08 7.27 27.03
N ASP A 410 8.48 8.03 28.03
CA ASP A 410 9.39 9.16 27.84
C ASP A 410 10.79 8.68 27.47
N GLU A 411 11.25 7.58 28.07
CA GLU A 411 12.53 6.97 27.73
C GLU A 411 12.54 6.51 26.27
N PHE A 412 11.50 5.81 25.82
CA PHE A 412 11.35 5.37 24.43
C PHE A 412 11.25 6.56 23.46
N ALA A 413 10.40 7.54 23.76
CA ALA A 413 10.24 8.73 22.95
C ALA A 413 11.55 9.53 22.82
N ASN A 414 12.32 9.64 23.90
CA ASN A 414 13.64 10.29 23.91
C ASN A 414 14.66 9.52 23.06
N GLN A 415 14.68 8.18 23.14
CA GLN A 415 15.56 7.35 22.32
C GLN A 415 15.23 7.53 20.82
N LEU A 416 13.96 7.48 20.46
CA LEU A 416 13.51 7.65 19.08
C LEU A 416 13.77 9.10 18.59
N SER A 417 13.69 10.09 19.49
CA SER A 417 13.93 11.51 19.20
C SER A 417 15.40 11.83 18.88
N ARG A 418 16.33 10.92 19.15
CA ARG A 418 17.75 11.08 18.74
C ARG A 418 17.91 10.98 17.21
N GLN A 419 17.01 10.29 16.53
CA GLN A 419 17.08 10.06 15.09
C GLN A 419 16.00 10.83 14.32
N PHE A 420 14.82 10.99 14.91
CA PHE A 420 13.67 11.61 14.27
C PHE A 420 13.08 12.72 15.12
N ARG A 421 12.44 13.68 14.48
CA ARG A 421 11.72 14.74 15.19
C ARG A 421 10.36 14.22 15.67
N ILE A 422 10.33 13.62 16.87
CA ILE A 422 9.13 13.05 17.48
C ILE A 422 8.45 14.08 18.39
N THR A 423 7.12 14.09 18.36
CA THR A 423 6.29 14.85 19.29
C THR A 423 5.40 13.89 20.05
N ASN A 424 5.51 13.90 21.37
CA ASN A 424 4.58 13.16 22.23
C ASN A 424 3.27 13.95 22.34
N GLN A 425 2.19 13.38 21.83
CA GLN A 425 0.83 13.96 21.88
C GLN A 425 0.11 13.64 23.21
N GLY A 426 0.75 12.86 24.09
CA GLY A 426 0.15 12.38 25.32
C GLY A 426 -0.74 11.15 25.13
N HIS A 427 -1.68 10.95 26.04
CA HIS A 427 -2.65 9.86 25.91
C HIS A 427 -3.46 10.00 24.63
N VAL A 428 -3.63 8.86 23.93
CA VAL A 428 -4.37 8.85 22.67
C VAL A 428 -5.83 9.29 22.90
N SER A 429 -6.25 10.33 22.21
CA SER A 429 -7.64 10.82 22.18
C SER A 429 -8.30 10.61 20.81
N SER A 430 -7.49 10.46 19.77
CA SER A 430 -7.94 10.12 18.42
C SER A 430 -6.84 9.41 17.65
N PHE A 431 -7.23 8.45 16.81
CA PHE A 431 -6.30 7.74 15.91
C PHE A 431 -7.04 7.31 14.65
N LEU A 432 -6.50 7.61 13.48
CA LEU A 432 -7.08 7.29 12.17
C LEU A 432 -8.56 7.69 12.00
N GLY A 433 -8.94 8.83 12.58
CA GLY A 433 -10.32 9.33 12.51
C GLY A 433 -11.31 8.64 13.47
N ILE A 434 -10.79 7.83 14.38
CA ILE A 434 -11.53 7.21 15.49
C ILE A 434 -11.22 8.00 16.76
N ASN A 435 -12.25 8.45 17.47
CA ASN A 435 -12.10 9.02 18.79
C ASN A 435 -11.90 7.89 19.81
N VAL A 436 -10.98 8.11 20.74
CA VAL A 436 -10.60 7.15 21.78
C VAL A 436 -10.87 7.82 23.14
N GLU A 437 -11.82 7.29 23.87
CA GLU A 437 -12.18 7.77 25.21
C GLU A 437 -11.91 6.66 26.22
N ARG A 438 -11.20 6.99 27.30
CA ARG A 438 -10.97 6.06 28.39
C ARG A 438 -11.76 6.49 29.62
N LYS A 439 -12.62 5.60 30.10
CA LYS A 439 -13.45 5.82 31.29
C LYS A 439 -13.60 4.52 32.07
N ASP A 440 -13.35 4.56 33.37
CA ASP A 440 -13.58 3.46 34.32
C ASP A 440 -12.98 2.10 33.87
N GLY A 441 -11.72 2.14 33.33
CA GLY A 441 -11.04 0.95 32.83
C GLY A 441 -11.49 0.50 31.43
N THR A 442 -12.54 1.11 30.88
CA THR A 442 -13.07 0.83 29.55
C THR A 442 -12.45 1.78 28.52
N ILE A 443 -12.22 1.30 27.30
CA ILE A 443 -11.85 2.12 26.15
C ILE A 443 -13.02 2.13 25.17
N LEU A 444 -13.59 3.32 24.96
CA LEU A 444 -14.67 3.56 24.01
C LEU A 444 -14.10 4.10 22.70
N LEU A 445 -14.40 3.42 21.60
CA LEU A 445 -14.04 3.85 20.25
C LEU A 445 -15.28 4.36 19.53
N ASN A 446 -15.26 5.60 19.06
CA ASN A 446 -16.39 6.18 18.34
C ASN A 446 -15.95 7.05 17.16
N GLN A 447 -16.87 7.32 16.25
CA GLN A 447 -16.66 8.20 15.08
C GLN A 447 -17.79 9.24 14.98
N ILE A 448 -18.26 9.80 16.11
CA ILE A 448 -19.37 10.75 16.17
C ILE A 448 -19.14 11.93 15.21
N GLY A 449 -17.94 12.52 15.22
CA GLY A 449 -17.61 13.62 14.31
C GLY A 449 -17.67 13.25 12.83
N TYR A 450 -17.31 12.00 12.49
CA TYR A 450 -17.44 11.49 11.11
C TYR A 450 -18.92 11.29 10.74
N ILE A 451 -19.71 10.70 11.63
CA ILE A 451 -21.17 10.49 11.43
C ILE A 451 -21.87 11.82 11.18
N ASN A 452 -21.60 12.84 12.00
CA ASN A 452 -22.20 14.16 11.86
C ASN A 452 -21.85 14.81 10.51
N ARG A 453 -20.57 14.77 10.10
CA ARG A 453 -20.17 15.29 8.78
C ARG A 453 -20.83 14.53 7.63
N MET A 454 -20.98 13.20 7.77
CA MET A 454 -21.66 12.37 6.79
C MET A 454 -23.17 12.73 6.71
N ALA A 455 -23.84 12.87 7.87
CA ALA A 455 -25.25 13.27 7.93
C ALA A 455 -25.48 14.63 7.23
N GLN A 456 -24.63 15.62 7.51
CA GLN A 456 -24.67 16.93 6.84
C GLN A 456 -24.46 16.84 5.34
N ARG A 457 -23.42 16.07 4.90
CA ARG A 457 -23.08 15.92 3.49
C ARG A 457 -24.22 15.32 2.67
N PHE A 458 -24.89 14.32 3.22
CA PHE A 458 -25.99 13.60 2.58
C PHE A 458 -27.38 14.13 2.94
N GLN A 459 -27.46 15.26 3.69
CA GLN A 459 -28.71 15.90 4.11
C GLN A 459 -29.62 14.94 4.90
N LEU A 460 -29.03 14.16 5.81
CA LEU A 460 -29.73 13.17 6.63
C LEU A 460 -30.02 13.65 8.07
N GLU A 461 -29.76 14.94 8.38
CA GLU A 461 -29.88 15.49 9.74
C GLU A 461 -31.31 15.41 10.29
N SER A 462 -32.31 15.48 9.41
CA SER A 462 -33.74 15.37 9.76
C SER A 462 -34.32 13.98 9.55
N SER A 463 -33.49 12.98 9.25
CA SER A 463 -33.95 11.61 9.01
C SER A 463 -34.43 10.96 10.31
N ILE A 464 -35.50 10.16 10.21
CA ILE A 464 -36.03 9.38 11.34
C ILE A 464 -35.04 8.25 11.66
N SER A 465 -34.67 8.11 12.92
CA SER A 465 -33.83 7.00 13.36
C SER A 465 -34.60 5.69 13.32
N THR A 466 -33.93 4.62 12.88
CA THR A 466 -34.47 3.26 12.86
C THR A 466 -33.67 2.37 13.83
N PHE A 467 -34.34 1.37 14.42
CA PHE A 467 -33.70 0.44 15.33
C PHE A 467 -32.91 -0.66 14.63
N THR A 468 -33.24 -0.93 13.37
CA THR A 468 -32.60 -1.99 12.56
C THR A 468 -31.81 -1.37 11.41
N PRO A 469 -30.56 -1.81 11.18
CA PRO A 469 -29.72 -1.27 10.10
C PRO A 469 -30.26 -1.55 8.69
N LEU A 470 -31.07 -2.60 8.52
CA LEU A 470 -31.67 -2.97 7.25
C LEU A 470 -33.06 -3.55 7.50
N ASP A 471 -34.05 -3.05 6.77
CA ASP A 471 -35.39 -3.62 6.76
C ASP A 471 -35.41 -4.86 5.83
N HIS A 472 -35.67 -6.02 6.42
CA HIS A 472 -35.74 -7.29 5.67
C HIS A 472 -36.99 -7.40 4.78
N SER A 473 -38.01 -6.57 5.04
CA SER A 473 -39.24 -6.55 4.24
C SER A 473 -39.07 -5.79 2.91
N LEU A 474 -38.00 -4.99 2.78
CA LEU A 474 -37.67 -4.27 1.54
C LEU A 474 -36.77 -5.13 0.65
N PRO A 475 -37.29 -5.71 -0.43
CA PRO A 475 -36.48 -6.48 -1.36
C PRO A 475 -35.53 -5.54 -2.12
N LEU A 476 -34.23 -5.70 -1.92
CA LEU A 476 -33.22 -5.04 -2.73
C LEU A 476 -33.14 -5.77 -4.08
N GLN A 477 -33.60 -5.12 -5.15
CA GLN A 477 -33.61 -5.66 -6.51
C GLN A 477 -32.69 -4.84 -7.41
N LYS A 478 -32.09 -5.50 -8.40
CA LYS A 478 -31.33 -4.83 -9.45
C LYS A 478 -32.27 -4.02 -10.32
N ALA A 479 -31.80 -2.87 -10.83
CA ALA A 479 -32.57 -2.03 -11.72
C ALA A 479 -32.85 -2.75 -13.05
N ASP A 480 -34.12 -2.79 -13.47
CA ASP A 480 -34.46 -3.19 -14.81
C ASP A 480 -34.01 -2.16 -15.85
N PHE A 481 -33.87 -2.61 -17.11
CA PHE A 481 -33.38 -1.75 -18.20
C PHE A 481 -34.17 -0.43 -18.36
N HIS A 482 -35.47 -0.46 -18.04
CA HIS A 482 -36.36 0.71 -18.12
C HIS A 482 -36.49 1.52 -16.83
N SER A 483 -35.85 1.10 -15.76
CA SER A 483 -35.95 1.76 -14.47
C SER A 483 -35.15 3.07 -14.42
N LYS A 484 -35.74 4.10 -13.80
CA LYS A 484 -35.05 5.38 -13.62
C LYS A 484 -33.93 5.23 -12.59
N ARG A 485 -32.68 5.36 -13.05
CA ARG A 485 -31.50 5.19 -12.21
C ARG A 485 -31.30 6.37 -11.25
N ALA A 486 -30.82 6.08 -10.03
CA ALA A 486 -30.37 7.09 -9.10
C ALA A 486 -28.97 7.61 -9.49
N ASP A 487 -28.52 8.71 -8.85
CA ASP A 487 -27.14 9.17 -9.00
C ASP A 487 -26.18 8.12 -8.42
N GLY A 488 -25.54 7.37 -9.31
CA GLY A 488 -24.62 6.30 -8.95
C GLY A 488 -23.37 6.82 -8.21
N THR A 489 -22.96 8.08 -8.43
CA THR A 489 -21.81 8.66 -7.74
C THR A 489 -22.14 8.92 -6.28
N LEU A 490 -23.27 9.57 -6.02
CA LEU A 490 -23.73 9.87 -4.67
C LEU A 490 -23.95 8.60 -3.85
N TYR A 491 -24.51 7.57 -4.47
CA TYR A 491 -24.72 6.28 -3.80
C TYR A 491 -23.41 5.60 -3.43
N LYS A 492 -22.44 5.54 -4.36
CA LYS A 492 -21.11 4.97 -4.10
C LYS A 492 -20.37 5.73 -2.99
N GLU A 493 -20.54 7.05 -2.95
CA GLU A 493 -19.99 7.86 -1.87
C GLU A 493 -20.64 7.52 -0.52
N LEU A 494 -21.95 7.36 -0.48
CA LEU A 494 -22.69 7.01 0.74
C LEU A 494 -22.32 5.58 1.21
N THR A 495 -22.41 4.59 0.32
CA THR A 495 -22.07 3.20 0.66
C THR A 495 -20.61 3.03 1.07
N GLY A 496 -19.68 3.76 0.42
CA GLY A 496 -18.27 3.81 0.80
C GLY A 496 -18.06 4.43 2.19
N SER A 497 -18.79 5.50 2.50
CA SER A 497 -18.74 6.15 3.82
C SER A 497 -19.30 5.25 4.93
N LEU A 498 -20.42 4.58 4.66
CA LEU A 498 -21.00 3.60 5.59
C LEU A 498 -20.09 2.39 5.80
N ASN A 499 -19.46 1.89 4.75
CA ASN A 499 -18.51 0.77 4.85
C ASN A 499 -17.29 1.12 5.69
N HIS A 500 -16.74 2.33 5.53
CA HIS A 500 -15.66 2.81 6.41
C HIS A 500 -16.11 2.85 7.89
N LEU A 501 -17.28 3.38 8.15
CA LEU A 501 -17.86 3.42 9.51
C LEU A 501 -18.06 2.00 10.09
N ALA A 502 -18.59 1.08 9.27
CA ALA A 502 -18.84 -0.32 9.66
C ALA A 502 -17.54 -1.04 10.06
N ILE A 503 -16.48 -0.88 9.27
CA ILE A 503 -15.19 -1.53 9.53
C ILE A 503 -14.49 -0.93 10.76
N CYS A 504 -14.57 0.39 10.96
CA CYS A 504 -13.84 1.05 12.03
C CYS A 504 -14.50 0.87 13.40
N THR A 505 -15.80 1.25 13.54
CA THR A 505 -16.44 1.37 14.86
C THR A 505 -17.87 0.83 14.94
N ARG A 506 -18.52 0.51 13.80
CA ARG A 506 -19.92 0.08 13.75
C ARG A 506 -20.08 -1.26 13.03
N PRO A 507 -19.54 -2.37 13.60
CA PRO A 507 -19.68 -3.71 12.98
C PRO A 507 -21.14 -4.17 12.88
N ASP A 508 -22.04 -3.61 13.65
CA ASP A 508 -23.48 -3.85 13.63
C ASP A 508 -24.13 -3.51 12.27
N ILE A 509 -23.61 -2.51 11.54
CA ILE A 509 -24.13 -2.15 10.21
C ILE A 509 -23.39 -2.87 9.05
N LEU A 510 -22.41 -3.73 9.32
CA LEU A 510 -21.56 -4.33 8.30
C LEU A 510 -22.35 -5.17 7.28
N LEU A 511 -23.33 -5.95 7.75
CA LEU A 511 -24.20 -6.74 6.88
C LEU A 511 -25.03 -5.86 5.93
N ALA A 512 -25.62 -4.79 6.48
CA ALA A 512 -26.41 -3.84 5.71
C ALA A 512 -25.56 -3.15 4.63
N THR A 513 -24.39 -2.64 5.01
CA THR A 513 -23.46 -1.97 4.08
C THR A 513 -22.93 -2.91 3.01
N SER A 514 -22.64 -4.18 3.36
CA SER A 514 -22.21 -5.20 2.41
C SER A 514 -23.29 -5.51 1.38
N LYS A 515 -24.55 -5.67 1.81
CA LYS A 515 -25.70 -5.88 0.91
C LYS A 515 -25.92 -4.68 0.00
N LEU A 516 -25.94 -3.47 0.54
CA LEU A 516 -26.10 -2.23 -0.25
C LEU A 516 -24.97 -2.06 -1.27
N SER A 517 -23.74 -2.38 -0.92
CA SER A 517 -22.58 -2.26 -1.82
C SER A 517 -22.69 -3.16 -3.07
N GLN A 518 -23.46 -4.24 -3.04
CA GLN A 518 -23.71 -5.09 -4.21
C GLN A 518 -24.46 -4.36 -5.33
N PHE A 519 -25.17 -3.27 -4.99
CA PHE A 519 -25.97 -2.49 -5.92
C PHE A 519 -25.25 -1.21 -6.41
N ASN A 520 -23.96 -1.06 -6.14
CA ASN A 520 -23.19 0.11 -6.58
C ASN A 520 -23.19 0.36 -8.09
N GLN A 521 -23.54 -0.65 -8.90
CA GLN A 521 -23.60 -0.58 -10.37
C GLN A 521 -25.02 -0.41 -10.92
N ASP A 522 -26.04 -0.90 -10.19
CA ASP A 522 -27.40 -1.08 -10.68
C ASP A 522 -28.44 -0.53 -9.69
N LEU A 523 -28.61 0.79 -9.63
CA LEU A 523 -29.45 1.45 -8.66
C LEU A 523 -30.82 1.85 -9.20
N LEU A 524 -31.86 1.40 -8.51
CA LEU A 524 -33.20 1.96 -8.62
C LEU A 524 -33.32 3.26 -7.80
N LYS A 525 -34.12 4.23 -8.32
CA LYS A 525 -34.39 5.50 -7.63
C LYS A 525 -35.05 5.35 -6.25
N ASN A 526 -35.60 4.17 -5.95
CA ASN A 526 -36.35 3.87 -4.73
C ASN A 526 -35.49 3.22 -3.62
N ALA A 527 -34.18 3.05 -3.82
CA ALA A 527 -33.26 2.52 -2.81
C ALA A 527 -32.62 3.63 -1.94
N ARG A 528 -33.40 4.67 -1.63
CA ARG A 528 -33.00 5.74 -0.69
C ARG A 528 -33.44 5.43 0.71
#